data_7eb3d6cb1288c67fafd2016d576d7063
#
_entry.id   7eb3d6cb1288c67fafd2016d576d7063
#
_cell.length_a   1.000
_cell.length_b   1.000
_cell.length_c   1.000
_cell.angle_alpha   90.00
_cell.angle_beta   90.00
_cell.angle_gamma   90.00
#
_symmetry.space_group_name_H-M   'P 1'
#
loop_
_entity.id
_entity.type
_entity.pdbx_description
1 polymer ?
#
loop_
_entity_poly.entity_id
_entity_poly.type
_entity_poly.pdbx_seq_one_letter_code
_entity_poly.pdbx_strand_id
1 'polypeptide(L)'
;MFEADVFRALGDPTRRAVYERLTGGERSVTELREGLPISQPAVSQHLAALKAAGLVAERRDGRRTYYRIEPQGLSPLIDWLGRYRAFWPTRIERLKDILKEMDQ
;
A
#
# COMPACT_ATOMS: atom_id res chain seq x y z
N MET A 1 -1.36 11.32 -11.36
CA MET A 1 -1.51 11.17 -11.07
C MET A 1 -1.97 11.29 -10.30
N PHE A 2 -2.22 10.65 -9.72
CA PHE A 2 -2.85 11.62 -9.05
C PHE A 2 -3.54 11.09 -7.81
N GLU A 3 -3.86 11.99 -6.86
CA GLU A 3 -4.50 11.64 -5.58
C GLU A 3 -5.71 10.72 -5.76
N ALA A 4 -6.55 11.03 -6.75
CA ALA A 4 -7.76 10.25 -7.01
C ALA A 4 -7.46 8.78 -7.33
N ASP A 5 -6.37 8.53 -8.06
CA ASP A 5 -6.00 7.17 -8.44
C ASP A 5 -5.50 6.38 -7.23
N VAL A 6 -4.71 7.02 -6.37
CA VAL A 6 -4.20 6.38 -5.16
C VAL A 6 -5.34 6.06 -4.20
N PHE A 7 -6.25 7.02 -3.98
CA PHE A 7 -7.39 6.81 -3.10
C PHE A 7 -8.30 5.69 -3.62
N ARG A 8 -8.56 5.68 -4.91
CA ARG A 8 -9.40 4.65 -5.53
C ARG A 8 -8.75 3.28 -5.38
N ALA A 9 -7.45 3.20 -5.62
CA ALA A 9 -6.74 1.93 -5.51
C ALA A 9 -6.78 1.39 -4.08
N LEU A 10 -6.51 2.22 -3.09
CA LEU A 10 -6.47 1.82 -1.70
C LEU A 10 -7.82 1.79 -1.02
N GLY A 11 -8.88 2.26 -1.70
CA GLY A 11 -10.24 2.22 -1.18
C GLY A 11 -10.84 0.83 -1.16
N ASP A 12 -10.35 -0.09 -1.98
CA ASP A 12 -10.81 -1.47 -1.99
C ASP A 12 -10.07 -2.24 -0.89
N PRO A 13 -10.78 -2.81 0.11
CA PRO A 13 -10.12 -3.48 1.23
C PRO A 13 -9.24 -4.66 0.80
N THR A 14 -9.68 -5.44 -0.19
CA THR A 14 -8.91 -6.60 -0.66
C THR A 14 -7.64 -6.14 -1.38
N ARG A 15 -7.75 -5.09 -2.19
CA ARG A 15 -6.58 -4.52 -2.87
C ARG A 15 -5.60 -3.96 -1.87
N ARG A 16 -6.10 -3.29 -0.84
CA ARG A 16 -5.25 -2.76 0.22
C ARG A 16 -4.54 -3.89 0.95
N ALA A 17 -5.22 -5.02 1.18
CA ALA A 17 -4.60 -6.19 1.81
C ALA A 17 -3.46 -6.76 0.94
N VAL A 18 -3.65 -6.80 -0.39
CA VAL A 18 -2.59 -7.22 -1.31
C VAL A 18 -1.40 -6.27 -1.21
N TYR A 19 -1.66 -4.97 -1.21
CA TYR A 19 -0.61 -3.97 -1.08
C TYR A 19 0.17 -4.14 0.23
N GLU A 20 -0.53 -4.34 1.34
CA GLU A 20 0.10 -4.49 2.65
C GLU A 20 1.02 -5.69 2.73
N ARG A 21 0.76 -6.74 1.97
CA ARG A 21 1.64 -7.91 1.94
C ARG A 21 3.00 -7.62 1.34
N LEU A 22 3.12 -6.53 0.58
CA LEU A 22 4.39 -6.13 -0.01
C LEU A 22 5.25 -5.30 0.92
N THR A 23 4.75 -4.94 2.09
CA THR A 23 5.53 -4.14 3.04
C THR A 23 6.74 -4.90 3.58
N GLY A 24 6.69 -6.22 3.55
CA GLY A 24 7.83 -7.05 3.98
C GLY A 24 8.88 -7.28 2.91
N GLY A 25 8.67 -6.80 1.70
CA GLY A 25 9.61 -6.96 0.60
C GLY A 25 8.92 -7.47 -0.67
N GLU A 26 9.73 -7.65 -1.70
CA GLU A 26 9.27 -8.13 -3.00
C GLU A 26 8.66 -9.52 -2.90
N ARG A 27 7.55 -9.74 -3.62
CA ARG A 27 6.88 -11.04 -3.64
C ARG A 27 6.33 -11.35 -5.02
N SER A 28 6.25 -12.65 -5.32
CA SER A 28 5.61 -13.13 -6.55
C SER A 28 4.08 -13.14 -6.37
N VAL A 29 3.37 -13.26 -7.50
CA VAL A 29 1.91 -13.38 -7.46
C VAL A 29 1.48 -14.60 -6.65
N THR A 30 2.20 -15.72 -6.83
CA THR A 30 1.91 -16.95 -6.11
C THR A 30 2.03 -16.74 -4.59
N GLU A 31 3.11 -16.08 -4.17
CA GLU A 31 3.33 -15.79 -2.76
C GLU A 31 2.25 -14.86 -2.19
N LEU A 32 1.85 -13.87 -2.97
CA LEU A 32 0.82 -12.91 -2.53
C LEU A 32 -0.53 -13.57 -2.37
N ARG A 33 -0.81 -14.59 -3.18
CA ARG A 33 -2.08 -15.30 -3.10
C ARG A 33 -2.20 -16.13 -1.83
N GLU A 34 -1.09 -16.63 -1.30
CA GLU A 34 -1.11 -17.48 -0.11
C GLU A 34 -1.76 -16.75 1.05
N GLY A 35 -2.74 -17.41 1.66
CA GLY A 35 -3.44 -16.84 2.81
C GLY A 35 -4.51 -15.81 2.47
N LEU A 36 -4.74 -15.52 1.19
CA LEU A 36 -5.83 -14.64 0.76
C LEU A 36 -6.94 -15.49 0.16
N PRO A 37 -8.21 -15.25 0.54
CA PRO A 37 -9.34 -16.03 0.05
C PRO A 37 -9.81 -15.56 -1.34
N ILE A 38 -8.86 -15.37 -2.25
CA ILE A 38 -9.18 -14.91 -3.62
C ILE A 38 -8.35 -15.72 -4.61
N SER A 39 -8.79 -15.73 -5.85
CA SER A 39 -8.11 -16.44 -6.92
C SER A 39 -6.86 -15.71 -7.39
N GLN A 40 -5.98 -16.44 -8.07
CA GLN A 40 -4.78 -15.84 -8.64
C GLN A 40 -5.12 -14.76 -9.69
N PRO A 41 -6.12 -14.95 -10.59
CA PRO A 41 -6.52 -13.85 -11.47
C PRO A 41 -6.99 -12.61 -10.72
N ALA A 42 -7.66 -12.77 -9.58
CA ALA A 42 -8.09 -11.63 -8.77
C ALA A 42 -6.89 -10.89 -8.19
N VAL A 43 -5.88 -11.63 -7.69
CA VAL A 43 -4.64 -11.01 -7.20
C VAL A 43 -3.99 -10.21 -8.33
N SER A 44 -3.91 -10.80 -9.52
CA SER A 44 -3.29 -10.14 -10.67
C SER A 44 -4.02 -8.86 -11.04
N GLN A 45 -5.36 -8.86 -10.97
CA GLN A 45 -6.16 -7.67 -11.27
C GLN A 45 -5.91 -6.57 -10.24
N HIS A 46 -5.82 -6.93 -8.96
CA HIS A 46 -5.51 -5.95 -7.93
C HIS A 46 -4.12 -5.36 -8.11
N LEU A 47 -3.13 -6.20 -8.46
CA LEU A 47 -1.78 -5.73 -8.72
C LEU A 47 -1.71 -4.81 -9.93
N ALA A 48 -2.48 -5.11 -10.98
CA ALA A 48 -2.54 -4.24 -12.15
C ALA A 48 -3.09 -2.86 -11.79
N ALA A 49 -4.13 -2.82 -10.94
CA ALA A 49 -4.69 -1.56 -10.47
C ALA A 49 -3.70 -0.78 -9.61
N LEU A 50 -2.99 -1.48 -8.73
CA LEU A 50 -1.97 -0.85 -7.88
C LEU A 50 -0.82 -0.29 -8.73
N LYS A 51 -0.41 -1.03 -9.76
CA LYS A 51 0.64 -0.59 -10.67
C LYS A 51 0.22 0.64 -11.44
N ALA A 52 -1.02 0.64 -11.95
CA ALA A 52 -1.55 1.77 -12.70
C ALA A 52 -1.62 3.03 -11.84
N ALA A 53 -1.83 2.88 -10.53
CA ALA A 53 -1.84 4.00 -9.60
C ALA A 53 -0.45 4.42 -9.14
N GLY A 54 0.60 3.73 -9.58
CA GLY A 54 1.98 4.07 -9.21
C GLY A 54 2.38 3.57 -7.84
N LEU A 55 1.60 2.67 -7.24
CA LEU A 55 1.86 2.18 -5.88
C LEU A 55 2.80 1.00 -5.82
N VAL A 56 2.89 0.23 -6.89
CA VAL A 56 3.78 -0.92 -6.97
C VAL A 56 4.50 -0.93 -8.32
N ALA A 57 5.64 -1.61 -8.36
CA ALA A 57 6.38 -1.86 -9.58
C ALA A 57 6.50 -3.37 -9.77
N GLU A 58 6.58 -3.81 -11.02
CA GLU A 58 6.76 -5.22 -11.30
C GLU A 58 8.14 -5.49 -11.89
N ARG A 59 8.61 -6.70 -11.68
CA ARG A 59 9.86 -7.18 -12.22
C ARG A 59 9.65 -8.59 -12.72
N ARG A 60 10.08 -8.85 -13.95
CA ARG A 60 10.03 -10.19 -14.49
C ARG A 60 11.36 -10.89 -14.33
N ASP A 61 11.29 -12.17 -13.96
CA ASP A 61 12.46 -13.02 -13.85
C ASP A 61 12.07 -14.39 -14.40
N GLY A 62 12.41 -14.61 -15.67
CA GLY A 62 12.00 -15.80 -16.36
C GLY A 62 10.50 -15.90 -16.50
N ARG A 63 9.90 -16.95 -15.94
CA ARG A 63 8.45 -17.15 -15.99
C ARG A 63 7.72 -16.53 -14.81
N ARG A 64 8.46 -15.98 -13.84
CA ARG A 64 7.86 -15.41 -12.64
C ARG A 64 7.80 -13.91 -12.74
N THR A 65 6.75 -13.35 -12.15
CA THR A 65 6.59 -11.91 -12.02
C THR A 65 6.56 -11.57 -10.54
N TYR A 66 7.38 -10.61 -10.17
CA TYR A 66 7.49 -10.14 -8.78
C TYR A 66 6.99 -8.71 -8.71
N TYR A 67 6.45 -8.37 -7.57
CA TYR A 67 5.96 -7.02 -7.30
C TYR A 67 6.61 -6.48 -6.03
N ARG A 68 6.84 -5.18 -6.02
CA ARG A 68 7.37 -4.49 -4.84
C ARG A 68 6.68 -3.15 -4.68
N ILE A 69 6.71 -2.62 -3.47
CA ILE A 69 6.18 -1.29 -3.21
C ILE A 69 7.06 -0.27 -3.92
N GLU A 70 6.39 0.70 -4.55
CA GLU A 70 7.05 1.87 -5.10
C GLU A 70 6.96 2.97 -4.04
N PRO A 71 8.06 3.29 -3.33
CA PRO A 71 7.98 4.17 -2.16
C PRO A 71 7.35 5.54 -2.46
N GLN A 72 7.60 6.06 -3.65
CA GLN A 72 7.09 7.37 -4.02
C GLN A 72 5.61 7.37 -4.38
N GLY A 73 5.04 6.18 -4.54
CA GLY A 73 3.63 6.05 -4.93
C GLY A 73 2.66 6.65 -3.93
N LEU A 74 3.03 6.70 -2.66
CA LEU A 74 2.18 7.27 -1.62
C LEU A 74 2.30 8.80 -1.50
N SER A 75 3.19 9.43 -2.27
CA SER A 75 3.39 10.89 -2.18
C SER A 75 2.09 11.68 -2.31
N PRO A 76 1.19 11.38 -3.26
CA PRO A 76 -0.05 12.15 -3.35
C PRO A 76 -0.90 12.05 -2.09
N LEU A 77 -0.93 10.87 -1.47
CA LEU A 77 -1.68 10.67 -0.22
C LEU A 77 -1.05 11.44 0.93
N ILE A 78 0.27 11.36 1.04
CA ILE A 78 1.01 12.06 2.09
C ILE A 78 0.82 13.57 1.94
N ASP A 79 0.92 14.09 0.72
CA ASP A 79 0.71 15.51 0.45
C ASP A 79 -0.70 15.95 0.84
N TRP A 80 -1.70 15.13 0.49
CA TRP A 80 -3.07 15.43 0.84
C TRP A 80 -3.27 15.46 2.35
N LEU A 81 -2.73 14.48 3.06
CA LEU A 81 -2.79 14.45 4.52
C LEU A 81 -2.10 15.67 5.14
N GLY A 82 -0.99 16.10 4.55
CA GLY A 82 -0.26 17.27 5.02
C GLY A 82 -1.07 18.55 5.00
N ARG A 83 -2.00 18.67 4.05
CA ARG A 83 -2.87 19.86 3.96
C ARG A 83 -3.79 19.99 5.16
N TYR A 84 -4.09 18.88 5.83
CA TYR A 84 -5.03 18.83 6.93
C TYR A 84 -4.36 18.64 8.28
N ARG A 85 -3.07 18.82 8.31
CA ARG A 85 -2.29 18.61 9.53
C ARG A 85 -2.78 19.46 10.70
N ALA A 86 -3.23 20.67 10.41
CA ALA A 86 -3.74 21.59 11.43
C ALA A 86 -5.01 21.07 12.11
N PHE A 87 -5.72 20.14 11.44
CA PHE A 87 -6.95 19.56 11.95
C PHE A 87 -6.73 18.24 12.70
N TRP A 88 -5.49 17.77 12.77
CA TRP A 88 -5.22 16.52 13.47
C TRP A 88 -5.45 16.73 14.96
N PRO A 89 -6.24 15.86 15.61
CA PRO A 89 -6.51 16.02 17.03
C PRO A 89 -5.24 15.95 17.87
N THR A 90 -5.11 16.88 18.81
CA THR A 90 -4.00 16.88 19.76
C THR A 90 -3.90 15.56 20.51
N ARG A 91 -5.05 14.91 20.73
CA ARG A 91 -5.08 13.61 21.42
C ARG A 91 -4.30 12.53 20.67
N ILE A 92 -4.36 12.53 19.35
CA ILE A 92 -3.63 11.54 18.54
C ILE A 92 -2.13 11.77 18.65
N GLU A 93 -1.70 13.01 18.59
CA GLU A 93 -0.29 13.35 18.75
C GLU A 93 0.20 12.99 20.15
N ARG A 94 -0.59 13.30 21.17
CA ARG A 94 -0.25 12.96 22.54
C ARG A 94 -0.16 11.45 22.72
N LEU A 95 -1.06 10.69 22.11
CA LEU A 95 -1.00 9.24 22.18
C LEU A 95 0.27 8.71 21.54
N LYS A 96 0.68 9.25 20.42
CA LYS A 96 1.92 8.86 19.76
C LYS A 96 3.12 9.12 20.66
N ASP A 97 3.15 10.25 21.33
CA ASP A 97 4.23 10.58 22.27
C ASP A 97 4.28 9.60 23.42
N ILE A 98 3.12 9.23 23.98
CA ILE A 98 3.05 8.27 25.08
C ILE A 98 3.57 6.92 24.64
N LEU A 99 3.15 6.46 23.46
CA LEU A 99 3.61 5.18 22.92
C LEU A 99 5.12 5.19 22.69
N LYS A 100 5.65 6.30 22.26
CA LYS A 100 7.08 6.47 22.02
C LYS A 100 7.86 6.39 23.31
N GLU A 101 7.35 7.01 24.39
CA GLU A 101 7.96 6.94 25.71
C GLU A 101 7.98 5.52 26.25
N MET A 102 6.92 4.76 26.00
CA MET A 102 6.81 3.38 26.47
C MET A 102 7.82 2.45 25.82
N ASP A 103 8.31 2.80 24.63
CA ASP A 103 9.28 2.00 23.90
C ASP A 103 10.73 2.25 24.37
N GLN A 104 10.94 3.15 25.28
CA GLN A 104 12.28 3.47 25.79
C GLN A 104 12.66 2.64 27.00
#